data_7a06e2133e38268d4ba6321ceda39d68
#
_entry.id   7a06e2133e38268d4ba6321ceda39d68
#
_cell.length_a   1.000
_cell.length_b   1.000
_cell.length_c   1.000
_cell.angle_alpha   90.00
_cell.angle_beta   90.00
_cell.angle_gamma   90.00
#
_symmetry.space_group_name_H-M   'P 1'
#
loop_
_entity.id
_entity.type
_entity.pdbx_description
1 polymer ?
#
loop_
_entity_poly.entity_id
_entity_poly.type
_entity_poly.pdbx_seq_one_letter_code
_entity_poly.pdbx_strand_id
1 'polypeptide(L)'
;ETEVVYLKGCDYVDETVTLSEFDKMSADGRKGMKASFWNNRTLDGDPMRVTYFGEPLNLTNNGETAFAPDVPVVNFSARFEGRYVPAESGEVTFHVEGDDGFRLLIDGKPVIDEWGEGHKSDITYVLDAKKGRGYDIVLEYYQAYGSADLKFDLGERVPLDYKSVASQVADADAIIFVGGLSPHLEGEEMGVHLDGFRGGDRTAIELPAVQDRLLQALKATGRPVVFVMCSGSAVAMPWAAENCDAVLTAFYPGEAGGTAIADVLAGDCNPSGRLPVTFYASTSDLPDFEDYYMDNRTYRYFEGKPLFPFGHGLGYSEFSYGDATIKPLADGGEAVAVLNVPVTNAGQMAGDDVVQGYVRNR
;
A
#
# COMPACT_ATOMS: atom_id res chain seq x y z
N GLU A 1 -1.44 29.19 5.76
CA GLU A 1 -2.32 28.00 5.69
C GLU A 1 -1.80 27.15 4.53
N THR A 2 -1.56 25.86 4.74
CA THR A 2 -1.04 24.95 3.71
C THR A 2 -2.24 24.30 3.01
N GLU A 3 -2.30 24.41 1.69
CA GLU A 3 -3.26 23.67 0.88
C GLU A 3 -2.71 22.28 0.61
N VAL A 4 -3.51 21.24 0.85
CA VAL A 4 -3.15 19.85 0.57
C VAL A 4 -4.07 19.29 -0.51
N VAL A 5 -3.47 18.86 -1.62
CA VAL A 5 -4.18 18.20 -2.73
C VAL A 5 -3.84 16.72 -2.70
N TYR A 6 -4.86 15.87 -2.66
CA TYR A 6 -4.70 14.42 -2.76
C TYR A 6 -4.93 13.94 -4.19
N LEU A 7 -4.03 13.09 -4.66
CA LEU A 7 -4.15 12.41 -5.94
C LEU A 7 -3.75 10.94 -5.76
N LYS A 8 -4.55 9.99 -6.25
CA LYS A 8 -4.11 8.61 -6.42
C LYS A 8 -3.08 8.60 -7.55
N GLY A 9 -1.82 8.32 -7.25
CA GLY A 9 -0.72 8.35 -8.22
C GLY A 9 -0.70 7.11 -9.11
N CYS A 10 -0.57 5.93 -8.50
CA CYS A 10 -0.55 4.63 -9.16
C CYS A 10 -1.11 3.56 -8.24
N ASP A 11 -1.23 2.35 -8.74
CA ASP A 11 -1.44 1.16 -7.91
C ASP A 11 -0.11 0.69 -7.30
N TYR A 12 -0.15 -0.33 -6.43
CA TYR A 12 1.06 -0.86 -5.80
C TYR A 12 2.01 -1.50 -6.82
N VAL A 13 1.46 -2.32 -7.73
CA VAL A 13 2.23 -3.14 -8.68
C VAL A 13 1.72 -3.00 -10.11
N ASP A 14 0.41 -2.75 -10.32
CA ASP A 14 -0.21 -2.68 -11.63
C ASP A 14 0.21 -1.41 -12.39
N GLU A 15 0.74 -1.62 -13.59
CA GLU A 15 1.15 -0.54 -14.51
C GLU A 15 0.01 -0.06 -15.42
N THR A 16 -1.22 -0.54 -15.18
CA THR A 16 -2.40 -0.13 -15.92
C THR A 16 -3.38 0.62 -15.04
N VAL A 17 -4.23 1.42 -15.66
CA VAL A 17 -5.36 2.07 -15.01
C VAL A 17 -6.62 1.78 -15.79
N THR A 18 -7.75 1.71 -15.11
CA THR A 18 -9.06 1.63 -15.73
C THR A 18 -9.54 3.04 -16.04
N LEU A 19 -9.75 3.35 -17.33
CA LEU A 19 -10.52 4.51 -17.74
C LEU A 19 -11.98 4.21 -17.48
N SER A 20 -12.46 4.58 -16.31
CA SER A 20 -13.77 4.19 -15.82
C SER A 20 -14.89 4.64 -16.75
N GLU A 21 -15.77 3.72 -17.06
CA GLU A 21 -17.04 3.92 -17.77
C GLU A 21 -18.27 3.78 -16.85
N PHE A 22 -18.06 3.82 -15.55
CA PHE A 22 -19.11 3.69 -14.55
C PHE A 22 -20.20 4.77 -14.70
N ASP A 23 -19.85 5.94 -15.24
CA ASP A 23 -20.78 7.01 -15.57
C ASP A 23 -21.79 6.64 -16.66
N LYS A 24 -21.53 5.58 -17.45
CA LYS A 24 -22.43 5.01 -18.47
C LYS A 24 -23.37 3.94 -17.88
N MET A 25 -23.30 3.68 -16.58
CA MET A 25 -24.25 2.85 -15.87
C MET A 25 -25.43 3.65 -15.34
N SER A 26 -26.60 3.00 -15.31
CA SER A 26 -27.80 3.60 -14.73
C SER A 26 -28.71 2.53 -14.08
N ALA A 27 -29.42 2.95 -13.03
CA ALA A 27 -30.44 2.14 -12.36
C ALA A 27 -31.63 3.02 -11.97
N ASP A 28 -32.84 2.62 -12.30
CA ASP A 28 -34.10 3.35 -11.99
C ASP A 28 -34.06 4.83 -12.42
N GLY A 29 -33.41 5.13 -13.56
CA GLY A 29 -33.22 6.49 -14.09
C GLY A 29 -32.18 7.36 -13.38
N ARG A 30 -31.39 6.78 -12.47
CA ARG A 30 -30.25 7.40 -11.77
C ARG A 30 -28.94 6.88 -12.34
N LYS A 31 -27.89 7.70 -12.31
CA LYS A 31 -26.51 7.30 -12.65
C LYS A 31 -26.04 6.21 -11.67
N GLY A 32 -25.32 5.21 -12.20
CA GLY A 32 -24.65 4.18 -11.44
C GLY A 32 -25.51 2.96 -11.14
N MET A 33 -25.37 2.41 -9.94
CA MET A 33 -26.02 1.16 -9.50
C MET A 33 -26.96 1.37 -8.35
N LYS A 34 -28.06 0.58 -8.31
CA LYS A 34 -28.93 0.40 -7.16
C LYS A 34 -28.38 -0.72 -6.31
N ALA A 35 -28.21 -0.49 -5.01
CA ALA A 35 -27.78 -1.48 -4.05
C ALA A 35 -28.94 -1.85 -3.10
N SER A 36 -29.16 -3.14 -2.93
CA SER A 36 -30.08 -3.72 -1.95
C SER A 36 -29.29 -4.57 -0.96
N PHE A 37 -29.58 -4.45 0.34
CA PHE A 37 -28.86 -5.14 1.41
C PHE A 37 -29.80 -6.00 2.23
N TRP A 38 -29.34 -7.18 2.68
CA TRP A 38 -30.08 -8.13 3.51
C TRP A 38 -29.29 -8.49 4.76
N ASN A 39 -29.98 -8.70 5.87
CA ASN A 39 -29.39 -9.18 7.11
C ASN A 39 -29.30 -10.72 7.14
N ASN A 40 -28.77 -11.29 6.07
CA ASN A 40 -28.44 -12.70 5.88
C ASN A 40 -27.44 -12.82 4.73
N ARG A 41 -26.82 -13.98 4.56
CA ARG A 41 -25.81 -14.24 3.52
C ARG A 41 -26.36 -14.78 2.21
N THR A 42 -27.67 -14.91 2.07
CA THR A 42 -28.33 -15.65 0.98
C THR A 42 -29.20 -14.80 0.08
N LEU A 43 -29.25 -13.48 0.29
CA LEU A 43 -30.12 -12.54 -0.45
C LEU A 43 -31.61 -12.86 -0.31
N ASP A 44 -32.00 -13.53 0.77
CA ASP A 44 -33.37 -13.99 1.00
C ASP A 44 -34.26 -12.95 1.69
N GLY A 45 -35.54 -12.92 1.30
CA GLY A 45 -36.54 -12.04 1.86
C GLY A 45 -36.50 -10.61 1.34
N ASP A 46 -37.16 -9.70 2.04
CA ASP A 46 -37.15 -8.29 1.70
C ASP A 46 -35.82 -7.64 2.13
N PRO A 47 -35.24 -6.75 1.29
CA PRO A 47 -34.03 -6.06 1.67
C PRO A 47 -34.27 -5.10 2.84
N MET A 48 -33.36 -5.12 3.80
CA MET A 48 -33.40 -4.21 4.95
C MET A 48 -33.08 -2.75 4.56
N ARG A 49 -32.33 -2.58 3.47
CA ARG A 49 -31.89 -1.27 2.97
C ARG A 49 -31.78 -1.25 1.46
N VAL A 50 -32.15 -0.14 0.85
CA VAL A 50 -31.91 0.15 -0.58
C VAL A 50 -31.27 1.53 -0.69
N THR A 51 -30.20 1.65 -1.50
CA THR A 51 -29.52 2.90 -1.80
C THR A 51 -28.99 2.92 -3.23
N TYR A 52 -28.28 4.00 -3.64
CA TYR A 52 -27.70 4.12 -4.98
C TYR A 52 -26.26 4.62 -4.89
N PHE A 53 -25.39 4.06 -5.73
CA PHE A 53 -24.01 4.47 -5.87
C PHE A 53 -23.81 5.03 -7.29
N GLY A 54 -23.42 6.29 -7.40
CA GLY A 54 -23.22 7.00 -8.66
C GLY A 54 -21.79 7.03 -9.17
N GLU A 55 -20.86 6.46 -8.39
CA GLU A 55 -19.44 6.36 -8.67
C GLU A 55 -18.98 4.91 -8.51
N PRO A 56 -17.81 4.50 -9.05
CA PRO A 56 -17.23 3.17 -8.83
C PRO A 56 -17.27 2.76 -7.37
N LEU A 57 -17.55 1.50 -7.11
CA LEU A 57 -17.64 1.02 -5.73
C LEU A 57 -16.23 0.92 -5.13
N ASN A 58 -16.08 1.49 -3.94
CA ASN A 58 -14.93 1.34 -3.07
C ASN A 58 -15.45 1.34 -1.63
N LEU A 59 -16.00 0.20 -1.24
CA LEU A 59 -16.79 0.04 -0.03
C LEU A 59 -16.01 -0.77 0.99
N THR A 60 -16.02 -0.29 2.23
CA THR A 60 -15.37 -0.95 3.35
C THR A 60 -16.19 -0.74 4.62
N ASN A 61 -15.77 -1.37 5.72
CA ASN A 61 -16.36 -1.12 7.03
C ASN A 61 -16.11 0.32 7.49
N ASN A 62 -17.15 0.89 8.11
CA ASN A 62 -17.08 2.20 8.76
C ASN A 62 -17.62 2.09 10.19
N GLY A 63 -16.74 1.77 11.13
CA GLY A 63 -17.11 1.57 12.52
C GLY A 63 -18.06 0.38 12.71
N GLU A 64 -19.32 0.63 13.07
CA GLU A 64 -20.35 -0.39 13.36
C GLU A 64 -21.17 -0.78 12.12
N THR A 65 -20.95 -0.17 10.97
CA THR A 65 -21.67 -0.43 9.73
C THR A 65 -20.74 -0.79 8.59
N ALA A 66 -21.24 -1.55 7.62
CA ALA A 66 -20.54 -1.86 6.37
C ALA A 66 -21.31 -1.28 5.18
N PHE A 67 -20.62 -0.68 4.23
CA PHE A 67 -21.10 -0.23 2.92
C PHE A 67 -22.19 0.85 2.94
N ALA A 68 -23.13 0.81 3.88
CA ALA A 68 -24.20 1.80 4.02
C ALA A 68 -24.66 1.88 5.49
N PRO A 69 -25.33 2.98 5.91
CA PRO A 69 -25.91 3.07 7.24
C PRO A 69 -26.88 1.93 7.52
N ASP A 70 -26.87 1.44 8.75
CA ASP A 70 -27.70 0.34 9.27
C ASP A 70 -27.34 -1.06 8.73
N VAL A 71 -26.40 -1.22 7.81
CA VAL A 71 -25.90 -2.51 7.34
C VAL A 71 -24.88 -3.04 8.35
N PRO A 72 -25.05 -4.26 8.91
CA PRO A 72 -24.14 -4.83 9.87
C PRO A 72 -22.78 -5.13 9.24
N VAL A 73 -21.70 -5.20 10.04
CA VAL A 73 -20.35 -5.48 9.55
C VAL A 73 -20.10 -6.94 9.19
N VAL A 74 -20.99 -7.86 9.65
CA VAL A 74 -20.90 -9.30 9.38
C VAL A 74 -22.31 -9.88 9.13
N ASN A 75 -22.38 -11.07 8.53
CA ASN A 75 -23.62 -11.78 8.25
C ASN A 75 -24.63 -10.98 7.40
N PHE A 76 -24.17 -10.30 6.39
CA PHE A 76 -25.03 -9.60 5.45
C PHE A 76 -24.77 -10.03 4.01
N SER A 77 -25.67 -9.68 3.13
CA SER A 77 -25.46 -9.76 1.69
C SER A 77 -25.95 -8.51 0.98
N ALA A 78 -25.44 -8.29 -0.22
CA ALA A 78 -25.77 -7.15 -1.04
C ALA A 78 -25.97 -7.56 -2.51
N ARG A 79 -26.86 -6.87 -3.21
CA ARG A 79 -26.99 -6.95 -4.67
C ARG A 79 -26.96 -5.55 -5.24
N PHE A 80 -26.03 -5.34 -6.18
CA PHE A 80 -25.88 -4.11 -6.92
C PHE A 80 -26.35 -4.37 -8.35
N GLU A 81 -27.26 -3.55 -8.82
CA GLU A 81 -27.92 -3.71 -10.13
C GLU A 81 -27.78 -2.44 -10.92
N GLY A 82 -27.42 -2.56 -12.21
CA GLY A 82 -27.33 -1.44 -13.12
C GLY A 82 -27.37 -1.88 -14.56
N ARG A 83 -27.70 -0.96 -15.44
CA ARG A 83 -27.65 -1.15 -16.87
C ARG A 83 -26.51 -0.36 -17.47
N TYR A 84 -25.55 -1.04 -18.08
CA TYR A 84 -24.41 -0.46 -18.77
C TYR A 84 -24.72 -0.29 -20.26
N VAL A 85 -24.45 0.89 -20.83
CA VAL A 85 -24.63 1.18 -22.24
C VAL A 85 -23.36 1.82 -22.81
N PRO A 86 -22.48 1.06 -23.50
CA PRO A 86 -21.23 1.58 -24.04
C PRO A 86 -21.47 2.62 -25.13
N ALA A 87 -20.66 3.69 -25.13
CA ALA A 87 -20.69 4.72 -26.15
C ALA A 87 -20.02 4.27 -27.46
N GLU A 88 -19.04 3.36 -27.36
CA GLU A 88 -18.32 2.79 -28.51
C GLU A 88 -18.28 1.26 -28.37
N SER A 89 -17.96 0.56 -29.47
CA SER A 89 -17.72 -0.89 -29.42
C SER A 89 -16.26 -1.15 -29.10
N GLY A 90 -15.99 -2.13 -28.27
CA GLY A 90 -14.62 -2.49 -27.86
C GLY A 90 -14.59 -3.40 -26.65
N GLU A 91 -13.40 -3.71 -26.18
CA GLU A 91 -13.19 -4.47 -24.97
C GLU A 91 -13.41 -3.57 -23.74
N VAL A 92 -14.25 -4.03 -22.84
CA VAL A 92 -14.51 -3.40 -21.54
C VAL A 92 -14.16 -4.39 -20.45
N THR A 93 -13.24 -4.03 -19.60
CA THR A 93 -12.84 -4.83 -18.44
C THR A 93 -13.72 -4.49 -17.26
N PHE A 94 -14.35 -5.48 -16.69
CA PHE A 94 -15.02 -5.43 -15.39
C PHE A 94 -14.04 -5.92 -14.33
N HIS A 95 -13.81 -5.13 -13.31
CA HIS A 95 -12.92 -5.43 -12.21
C HIS A 95 -13.70 -5.54 -10.92
N VAL A 96 -13.56 -6.64 -10.20
CA VAL A 96 -14.16 -6.87 -8.88
C VAL A 96 -13.09 -7.32 -7.92
N GLU A 97 -12.92 -6.59 -6.83
CA GLU A 97 -12.12 -6.99 -5.67
C GLU A 97 -13.05 -7.09 -4.47
N GLY A 98 -13.07 -8.21 -3.76
CA GLY A 98 -13.99 -8.39 -2.64
C GLY A 98 -13.51 -9.40 -1.60
N ASP A 99 -14.03 -9.26 -0.39
CA ASP A 99 -13.86 -10.10 0.78
C ASP A 99 -15.18 -10.05 1.57
N ASP A 100 -15.95 -11.13 1.77
CA ASP A 100 -15.71 -12.55 1.47
C ASP A 100 -16.05 -12.95 0.02
N GLY A 101 -17.30 -13.27 -0.27
CA GLY A 101 -17.72 -13.84 -1.53
C GLY A 101 -18.50 -12.89 -2.43
N PHE A 102 -18.24 -12.98 -3.72
CA PHE A 102 -18.96 -12.20 -4.72
C PHE A 102 -19.17 -12.96 -6.03
N ARG A 103 -20.11 -12.49 -6.83
CA ARG A 103 -20.29 -12.94 -8.21
C ARG A 103 -20.82 -11.83 -9.08
N LEU A 104 -20.33 -11.78 -10.32
CA LEU A 104 -20.77 -10.84 -11.34
C LEU A 104 -21.57 -11.56 -12.41
N LEU A 105 -22.76 -11.06 -12.70
CA LEU A 105 -23.61 -11.54 -13.76
C LEU A 105 -23.78 -10.43 -14.82
N ILE A 106 -23.72 -10.82 -16.09
CA ILE A 106 -24.02 -9.95 -17.24
C ILE A 106 -25.14 -10.61 -18.03
N ASP A 107 -26.24 -9.89 -18.25
CA ASP A 107 -27.46 -10.40 -18.88
C ASP A 107 -27.94 -11.73 -18.26
N GLY A 108 -27.85 -11.83 -16.92
CA GLY A 108 -28.24 -12.98 -16.11
C GLY A 108 -27.28 -14.18 -16.16
N LYS A 109 -26.15 -14.08 -16.85
CA LYS A 109 -25.12 -15.14 -16.89
C LYS A 109 -23.98 -14.81 -15.94
N PRO A 110 -23.58 -15.71 -15.04
CA PRO A 110 -22.39 -15.50 -14.20
C PRO A 110 -21.14 -15.50 -15.09
N VAL A 111 -20.33 -14.44 -14.96
CA VAL A 111 -19.06 -14.25 -15.66
C VAL A 111 -17.89 -14.24 -14.69
N ILE A 112 -18.13 -13.92 -13.42
CA ILE A 112 -17.24 -14.14 -12.29
C ILE A 112 -18.08 -14.84 -11.21
N ASP A 113 -17.54 -15.88 -10.57
CA ASP A 113 -18.21 -16.60 -9.47
C ASP A 113 -17.19 -17.02 -8.42
N GLU A 114 -16.99 -16.13 -7.44
CA GLU A 114 -16.17 -16.31 -6.25
C GLU A 114 -17.05 -16.43 -5.01
N TRP A 115 -18.14 -17.21 -5.10
CA TRP A 115 -19.08 -17.44 -4.01
C TRP A 115 -18.55 -18.52 -3.05
N GLY A 116 -17.38 -18.27 -2.49
CA GLY A 116 -16.71 -19.15 -1.52
C GLY A 116 -16.41 -18.41 -0.22
N GLU A 117 -16.21 -19.14 0.88
CA GLU A 117 -15.89 -18.53 2.16
C GLU A 117 -14.40 -18.20 2.29
N GLY A 118 -14.10 -16.99 2.75
CA GLY A 118 -12.88 -16.70 3.52
C GLY A 118 -11.65 -16.27 2.76
N HIS A 119 -11.72 -15.79 1.50
CA HIS A 119 -10.54 -15.26 0.84
C HIS A 119 -10.85 -14.00 0.02
N LYS A 120 -10.05 -12.97 0.24
CA LYS A 120 -10.06 -11.80 -0.62
C LYS A 120 -9.64 -12.21 -2.04
N SER A 121 -10.49 -11.92 -3.01
CA SER A 121 -10.25 -12.18 -4.43
C SER A 121 -10.25 -10.88 -5.22
N ASP A 122 -9.42 -10.83 -6.25
CA ASP A 122 -9.28 -9.72 -7.21
C ASP A 122 -9.36 -10.32 -8.61
N ILE A 123 -10.49 -10.12 -9.30
CA ILE A 123 -10.82 -10.80 -10.55
C ILE A 123 -11.26 -9.78 -11.61
N THR A 124 -10.83 -10.02 -12.83
CA THR A 124 -11.27 -9.25 -14.00
C THR A 124 -12.01 -10.14 -15.00
N TYR A 125 -12.99 -9.54 -15.69
CA TYR A 125 -13.66 -10.13 -16.84
C TYR A 125 -13.70 -9.15 -18.01
N VAL A 126 -13.34 -9.59 -19.21
CA VAL A 126 -13.35 -8.76 -20.43
C VAL A 126 -14.57 -9.08 -21.26
N LEU A 127 -15.37 -8.05 -21.54
CA LEU A 127 -16.54 -8.09 -22.40
C LEU A 127 -16.23 -7.42 -23.75
N ASP A 128 -16.48 -8.10 -24.89
CA ASP A 128 -16.54 -7.44 -26.21
C ASP A 128 -17.89 -6.67 -26.33
N ALA A 129 -17.89 -5.44 -25.84
CA ALA A 129 -19.08 -4.60 -25.75
C ALA A 129 -19.44 -4.01 -27.10
N LYS A 130 -20.74 -3.86 -27.40
CA LYS A 130 -21.24 -3.29 -28.64
C LYS A 130 -21.90 -1.94 -28.37
N LYS A 131 -21.51 -0.93 -29.14
CA LYS A 131 -22.04 0.43 -29.07
C LYS A 131 -23.56 0.47 -28.95
N GLY A 132 -24.08 1.14 -27.94
CA GLY A 132 -25.50 1.36 -27.72
C GLY A 132 -26.30 0.12 -27.28
N ARG A 133 -25.68 -1.08 -27.19
CA ARG A 133 -26.31 -2.24 -26.58
C ARG A 133 -26.31 -2.07 -25.06
N GLY A 134 -27.48 -2.23 -24.44
CA GLY A 134 -27.56 -2.28 -22.99
C GLY A 134 -27.26 -3.68 -22.46
N TYR A 135 -26.45 -3.73 -21.41
CA TYR A 135 -26.09 -4.93 -20.67
C TYR A 135 -26.61 -4.79 -19.24
N ASP A 136 -27.37 -5.77 -18.76
CA ASP A 136 -27.84 -5.82 -17.41
C ASP A 136 -26.73 -6.39 -16.51
N ILE A 137 -26.22 -5.56 -15.60
CA ILE A 137 -25.11 -5.88 -14.72
C ILE A 137 -25.66 -6.12 -13.31
N VAL A 138 -25.34 -7.27 -12.75
CA VAL A 138 -25.66 -7.61 -11.36
C VAL A 138 -24.40 -8.08 -10.66
N LEU A 139 -24.01 -7.37 -9.61
CA LEU A 139 -22.95 -7.78 -8.70
C LEU A 139 -23.59 -8.19 -7.38
N GLU A 140 -23.41 -9.43 -6.99
CA GLU A 140 -23.85 -9.97 -5.72
C GLU A 140 -22.65 -10.18 -4.79
N TYR A 141 -22.85 -9.95 -3.50
CA TYR A 141 -21.83 -10.00 -2.46
C TYR A 141 -22.42 -10.56 -1.18
N TYR A 142 -21.63 -11.29 -0.41
CA TYR A 142 -21.94 -11.57 0.98
C TYR A 142 -20.70 -11.41 1.87
N GLN A 143 -20.96 -11.06 3.13
CA GLN A 143 -20.00 -10.99 4.21
C GLN A 143 -20.35 -11.98 5.29
N ALA A 144 -19.39 -12.84 5.65
CA ALA A 144 -19.53 -13.78 6.77
C ALA A 144 -18.90 -13.21 8.05
N TYR A 145 -17.59 -12.98 8.02
CA TYR A 145 -16.79 -12.57 9.18
C TYR A 145 -15.70 -11.60 8.76
N GLY A 146 -15.10 -10.90 9.74
CA GLY A 146 -13.95 -10.03 9.49
C GLY A 146 -14.31 -8.68 8.87
N SER A 147 -13.42 -8.17 8.04
CA SER A 147 -13.60 -6.91 7.34
C SER A 147 -14.35 -7.11 6.04
N ALA A 148 -15.38 -6.30 5.80
CA ALA A 148 -16.09 -6.27 4.52
C ALA A 148 -15.40 -5.28 3.58
N ASP A 149 -14.95 -5.74 2.43
CA ASP A 149 -14.39 -4.92 1.36
C ASP A 149 -15.03 -5.30 0.02
N LEU A 150 -15.40 -4.29 -0.77
CA LEU A 150 -15.90 -4.51 -2.13
C LEU A 150 -15.51 -3.34 -3.01
N LYS A 151 -14.75 -3.62 -4.06
CA LYS A 151 -14.48 -2.66 -5.14
C LYS A 151 -15.08 -3.18 -6.44
N PHE A 152 -15.62 -2.28 -7.22
CA PHE A 152 -16.12 -2.58 -8.55
C PHE A 152 -15.99 -1.37 -9.47
N ASP A 153 -15.37 -1.59 -10.62
CA ASP A 153 -15.35 -0.63 -11.72
C ASP A 153 -15.40 -1.36 -13.07
N LEU A 154 -15.65 -0.62 -14.13
CA LEU A 154 -15.60 -1.12 -15.50
C LEU A 154 -15.07 -0.05 -16.44
N GLY A 155 -14.35 -0.47 -17.49
CA GLY A 155 -13.81 0.45 -18.48
C GLY A 155 -12.68 -0.16 -19.30
N GLU A 156 -12.04 0.67 -20.10
CA GLU A 156 -10.85 0.29 -20.85
C GLU A 156 -9.63 0.29 -19.92
N ARG A 157 -8.84 -0.78 -19.95
CA ARG A 157 -7.55 -0.83 -19.26
C ARG A 157 -6.47 -0.30 -20.18
N VAL A 158 -5.80 0.75 -19.75
CA VAL A 158 -4.70 1.40 -20.49
C VAL A 158 -3.44 1.47 -19.63
N PRO A 159 -2.24 1.49 -20.25
CA PRO A 159 -1.01 1.74 -19.52
C PRO A 159 -1.07 3.08 -18.76
N LEU A 160 -0.52 3.13 -17.55
CA LEU A 160 -0.43 4.35 -16.76
C LEU A 160 0.43 5.40 -17.47
N ASP A 161 -0.13 6.57 -17.73
CA ASP A 161 0.61 7.73 -18.23
C ASP A 161 1.24 8.50 -17.06
N TYR A 162 2.45 8.11 -16.71
CA TYR A 162 3.22 8.72 -15.62
C TYR A 162 3.40 10.24 -15.76
N LYS A 163 3.52 10.74 -17.02
CA LYS A 163 3.67 12.17 -17.27
C LYS A 163 2.38 12.92 -17.03
N SER A 164 1.26 12.34 -17.44
CA SER A 164 -0.07 12.89 -17.16
C SER A 164 -0.33 12.99 -15.66
N VAL A 165 -0.02 11.93 -14.89
CA VAL A 165 -0.14 11.94 -13.43
C VAL A 165 0.75 13.04 -12.84
N ALA A 166 2.03 13.07 -13.18
CA ALA A 166 2.98 14.06 -12.65
C ALA A 166 2.59 15.51 -13.00
N SER A 167 1.98 15.74 -14.18
CA SER A 167 1.55 17.08 -14.58
C SER A 167 0.43 17.66 -13.70
N GLN A 168 -0.39 16.81 -13.08
CA GLN A 168 -1.49 17.24 -12.20
C GLN A 168 -1.01 17.83 -10.88
N VAL A 169 0.22 17.56 -10.50
CA VAL A 169 0.84 18.06 -9.26
C VAL A 169 2.06 18.96 -9.52
N ALA A 170 2.31 19.32 -10.78
CA ALA A 170 3.48 20.12 -11.15
C ALA A 170 3.47 21.56 -10.61
N ASP A 171 2.32 22.08 -10.20
CA ASP A 171 2.17 23.41 -9.61
C ASP A 171 2.32 23.41 -8.08
N ALA A 172 2.40 22.24 -7.44
CA ALA A 172 2.62 22.15 -5.99
C ALA A 172 4.02 22.65 -5.60
N ASP A 173 4.17 23.19 -4.40
CA ASP A 173 5.48 23.63 -3.86
C ASP A 173 6.37 22.43 -3.52
N ALA A 174 5.76 21.31 -3.09
CA ALA A 174 6.43 20.05 -2.85
C ALA A 174 5.46 18.87 -3.09
N ILE A 175 6.00 17.73 -3.45
CA ILE A 175 5.26 16.51 -3.70
C ILE A 175 5.64 15.47 -2.65
N ILE A 176 4.67 14.96 -1.93
CA ILE A 176 4.84 13.86 -0.98
C ILE A 176 4.25 12.60 -1.64
N PHE A 177 5.11 11.69 -2.05
CA PHE A 177 4.68 10.39 -2.56
C PHE A 177 4.66 9.37 -1.43
N VAL A 178 3.47 8.91 -1.05
CA VAL A 178 3.29 7.83 -0.08
C VAL A 178 3.09 6.54 -0.86
N GLY A 179 4.02 5.63 -0.73
CA GLY A 179 4.04 4.37 -1.49
C GLY A 179 4.76 3.25 -0.73
N GLY A 180 5.21 2.24 -1.45
CA GLY A 180 5.84 1.06 -0.89
C GLY A 180 4.98 -0.19 -1.09
N LEU A 181 4.74 -0.94 -0.03
CA LEU A 181 4.00 -2.20 -0.06
C LEU A 181 2.77 -2.12 0.82
N SER A 182 1.98 -3.19 0.85
CA SER A 182 0.83 -3.31 1.74
C SER A 182 0.75 -4.71 2.35
N PRO A 183 0.12 -4.88 3.52
CA PRO A 183 -0.11 -6.20 4.11
C PRO A 183 -0.92 -7.14 3.21
N HIS A 184 -1.69 -6.60 2.25
CA HIS A 184 -2.43 -7.39 1.27
C HIS A 184 -1.54 -7.96 0.15
N LEU A 185 -0.30 -7.47 0.01
CA LEU A 185 0.70 -8.02 -0.90
C LEU A 185 1.66 -8.97 -0.19
N GLU A 186 2.02 -8.65 1.06
CA GLU A 186 3.01 -9.38 1.88
C GLU A 186 2.34 -10.31 2.91
N GLY A 187 1.08 -10.70 2.71
CA GLY A 187 0.37 -11.60 3.62
C GLY A 187 0.78 -13.06 3.46
N GLU A 188 0.81 -13.80 4.56
CA GLU A 188 1.17 -15.21 4.59
C GLU A 188 0.12 -16.08 3.89
N GLU A 189 0.58 -17.02 3.05
CA GLU A 189 -0.25 -18.00 2.32
C GLU A 189 -1.43 -17.40 1.54
N MET A 190 -1.24 -16.23 0.97
CA MET A 190 -2.27 -15.55 0.18
C MET A 190 -2.24 -15.96 -1.29
N GLY A 191 -3.38 -15.83 -1.98
CA GLY A 191 -3.51 -16.05 -3.42
C GLY A 191 -2.88 -14.95 -4.30
N VAL A 192 -1.79 -14.32 -3.86
CA VAL A 192 -1.11 -13.24 -4.59
C VAL A 192 -0.14 -13.82 -5.61
N HIS A 193 -0.35 -13.48 -6.88
CA HIS A 193 0.52 -13.84 -8.01
C HIS A 193 0.76 -12.59 -8.87
N LEU A 194 1.62 -11.71 -8.39
CA LEU A 194 1.99 -10.45 -9.03
C LEU A 194 3.51 -10.39 -9.20
N ASP A 195 3.98 -9.52 -10.07
CA ASP A 195 5.41 -9.29 -10.24
C ASP A 195 6.06 -8.87 -8.90
N GLY A 196 7.08 -9.63 -8.49
CA GLY A 196 7.75 -9.46 -7.21
C GLY A 196 7.10 -10.17 -6.02
N PHE A 197 5.96 -10.87 -6.23
CA PHE A 197 5.22 -11.58 -5.17
C PHE A 197 4.71 -12.94 -5.62
N ARG A 198 4.72 -13.91 -4.71
CA ARG A 198 4.18 -15.24 -4.93
C ARG A 198 3.63 -15.82 -3.63
N GLY A 199 2.33 -16.03 -3.55
CA GLY A 199 1.67 -16.54 -2.36
C GLY A 199 1.76 -15.60 -1.14
N GLY A 200 1.98 -14.30 -1.38
CA GLY A 200 2.27 -13.32 -0.34
C GLY A 200 3.76 -13.15 -0.02
N ASP A 201 4.61 -14.11 -0.40
CA ASP A 201 6.06 -13.99 -0.25
C ASP A 201 6.66 -13.10 -1.35
N ARG A 202 7.67 -12.32 -1.00
CA ARG A 202 8.42 -11.52 -1.96
C ARG A 202 9.40 -12.40 -2.75
N THR A 203 9.34 -12.29 -4.06
CA THR A 203 10.31 -12.90 -4.98
C THR A 203 11.39 -11.92 -5.43
N ALA A 204 11.17 -10.62 -5.17
CA ALA A 204 12.13 -9.53 -5.40
C ALA A 204 12.00 -8.51 -4.27
N ILE A 205 13.12 -7.90 -3.85
CA ILE A 205 13.12 -6.88 -2.78
C ILE A 205 13.03 -5.45 -3.31
N GLU A 206 13.07 -5.26 -4.61
CA GLU A 206 12.97 -3.94 -5.26
C GLU A 206 11.60 -3.29 -5.00
N LEU A 207 11.59 -1.96 -4.97
CA LEU A 207 10.34 -1.19 -5.05
C LEU A 207 9.62 -1.56 -6.36
N PRO A 208 8.30 -1.80 -6.34
CA PRO A 208 7.55 -2.11 -7.56
C PRO A 208 7.80 -1.10 -8.68
N ALA A 209 8.00 -1.58 -9.90
CA ALA A 209 8.45 -0.78 -11.04
C ALA A 209 7.51 0.41 -11.34
N VAL A 210 6.20 0.23 -11.17
CA VAL A 210 5.21 1.30 -11.36
C VAL A 210 5.47 2.49 -10.45
N GLN A 211 5.85 2.24 -9.20
CA GLN A 211 6.13 3.29 -8.22
C GLN A 211 7.47 3.97 -8.50
N ASP A 212 8.49 3.20 -8.86
CA ASP A 212 9.80 3.75 -9.22
C ASP A 212 9.71 4.66 -10.45
N ARG A 213 8.97 4.24 -11.49
CA ARG A 213 8.71 5.06 -12.70
C ARG A 213 7.89 6.32 -12.38
N LEU A 214 6.90 6.22 -11.48
CA LEU A 214 6.14 7.40 -11.07
C LEU A 214 7.02 8.38 -10.29
N LEU A 215 7.84 7.93 -9.36
CA LEU A 215 8.81 8.77 -8.66
C LEU A 215 9.73 9.52 -9.64
N GLN A 216 10.21 8.83 -10.68
CA GLN A 216 11.01 9.45 -11.74
C GLN A 216 10.22 10.54 -12.48
N ALA A 217 8.97 10.30 -12.82
CA ALA A 217 8.13 11.29 -13.49
C ALA A 217 7.80 12.48 -12.58
N LEU A 218 7.53 12.26 -11.30
CA LEU A 218 7.32 13.31 -10.31
C LEU A 218 8.57 14.16 -10.15
N LYS A 219 9.74 13.56 -10.02
CA LYS A 219 11.01 14.30 -9.92
C LYS A 219 11.33 15.11 -11.17
N ALA A 220 10.93 14.63 -12.35
CA ALA A 220 11.10 15.34 -13.62
C ALA A 220 10.26 16.63 -13.71
N THR A 221 9.30 16.88 -12.83
CA THR A 221 8.58 18.15 -12.72
C THR A 221 9.47 19.29 -12.19
N GLY A 222 10.61 18.96 -11.59
CA GLY A 222 11.53 19.90 -10.95
C GLY A 222 11.11 20.34 -9.54
N ARG A 223 10.04 19.75 -9.00
CA ARG A 223 9.60 19.99 -7.62
C ARG A 223 10.36 19.13 -6.62
N PRO A 224 10.50 19.58 -5.36
CA PRO A 224 10.97 18.71 -4.29
C PRO A 224 10.03 17.51 -4.16
N VAL A 225 10.62 16.30 -4.10
CA VAL A 225 9.89 15.04 -3.92
C VAL A 225 10.35 14.35 -2.66
N VAL A 226 9.42 14.14 -1.74
CA VAL A 226 9.61 13.34 -0.53
C VAL A 226 8.94 12.01 -0.72
N PHE A 227 9.69 10.91 -0.56
CA PHE A 227 9.14 9.57 -0.59
C PHE A 227 8.92 9.04 0.82
N VAL A 228 7.66 8.79 1.17
CA VAL A 228 7.24 8.10 2.40
C VAL A 228 6.98 6.64 2.05
N MET A 229 7.91 5.78 2.43
CA MET A 229 7.90 4.36 2.11
C MET A 229 7.25 3.56 3.24
N CYS A 230 6.13 2.89 2.94
CA CYS A 230 5.43 1.97 3.82
C CYS A 230 5.72 0.53 3.40
N SER A 231 6.14 -0.32 4.34
CA SER A 231 6.40 -1.75 4.07
C SER A 231 6.56 -2.53 5.37
N GLY A 232 6.36 -3.85 5.34
CA GLY A 232 6.69 -4.73 6.47
C GLY A 232 8.16 -5.14 6.50
N SER A 233 8.90 -4.96 5.40
CA SER A 233 10.27 -5.45 5.21
C SER A 233 11.17 -4.39 4.56
N ALA A 234 12.47 -4.67 4.46
CA ALA A 234 13.41 -3.84 3.73
C ALA A 234 13.10 -3.83 2.23
N VAL A 235 13.12 -2.65 1.60
CA VAL A 235 12.86 -2.44 0.19
C VAL A 235 14.09 -1.86 -0.49
N ALA A 236 14.53 -2.46 -1.59
CA ALA A 236 15.58 -1.90 -2.44
C ALA A 236 14.99 -0.77 -3.29
N MET A 237 15.46 0.45 -3.08
CA MET A 237 14.98 1.66 -3.75
C MET A 237 16.15 2.60 -4.11
N PRO A 238 17.18 2.11 -4.83
CA PRO A 238 18.41 2.86 -5.06
C PRO A 238 18.15 4.17 -5.80
N TRP A 239 17.25 4.18 -6.76
CA TRP A 239 16.94 5.41 -7.49
C TRP A 239 16.30 6.46 -6.55
N ALA A 240 15.33 6.07 -5.74
CA ALA A 240 14.68 6.98 -4.79
C ALA A 240 15.67 7.51 -3.75
N ALA A 241 16.55 6.64 -3.23
CA ALA A 241 17.58 7.02 -2.27
C ALA A 241 18.57 8.07 -2.82
N GLU A 242 18.83 8.04 -4.12
CA GLU A 242 19.77 8.97 -4.78
C GLU A 242 19.08 10.27 -5.26
N ASN A 243 17.82 10.20 -5.68
CA ASN A 243 17.18 11.28 -6.45
C ASN A 243 16.04 11.99 -5.71
N CYS A 244 15.36 11.36 -4.75
CA CYS A 244 14.39 12.05 -3.93
C CYS A 244 15.06 13.04 -2.97
N ASP A 245 14.40 14.14 -2.65
CA ASP A 245 14.93 15.16 -1.73
C ASP A 245 14.93 14.68 -0.29
N ALA A 246 14.00 13.76 0.05
CA ALA A 246 14.02 13.00 1.29
C ALA A 246 13.32 11.65 1.12
N VAL A 247 13.74 10.67 1.93
CA VAL A 247 13.08 9.36 2.05
C VAL A 247 12.79 9.11 3.52
N LEU A 248 11.53 8.83 3.83
CA LEU A 248 11.05 8.49 5.16
C LEU A 248 10.53 7.06 5.15
N THR A 249 11.11 6.17 5.95
CA THR A 249 10.62 4.81 6.14
C THR A 249 9.63 4.79 7.30
N ALA A 250 8.35 4.59 6.98
CA ALA A 250 7.25 4.59 7.95
C ALA A 250 6.85 3.17 8.41
N PHE A 251 7.39 2.12 7.78
CA PHE A 251 6.92 0.74 7.94
C PHE A 251 5.40 0.63 7.71
N TYR A 252 4.70 -0.26 8.43
CA TYR A 252 3.23 -0.25 8.48
C TYR A 252 2.80 0.49 9.76
N PRO A 253 2.39 1.77 9.64
CA PRO A 253 2.10 2.59 10.81
C PRO A 253 0.75 2.19 11.45
N GLY A 254 0.60 2.50 12.74
CA GLY A 254 -0.67 2.36 13.46
C GLY A 254 -1.66 3.50 13.16
N GLU A 255 -2.71 3.61 13.97
CA GLU A 255 -3.81 4.57 13.75
C GLU A 255 -3.35 6.04 13.72
N ALA A 256 -2.30 6.40 14.45
CA ALA A 256 -1.72 7.75 14.48
C ALA A 256 -0.60 7.95 13.44
N GLY A 257 -0.40 7.02 12.50
CA GLY A 257 0.71 7.05 11.55
C GLY A 257 0.74 8.29 10.67
N GLY A 258 -0.42 8.71 10.17
CA GLY A 258 -0.53 9.93 9.36
C GLY A 258 -0.09 11.18 10.13
N THR A 259 -0.48 11.32 11.40
CA THR A 259 -0.05 12.42 12.28
C THR A 259 1.45 12.38 12.51
N ALA A 260 2.00 11.21 12.86
CA ALA A 260 3.43 11.06 13.11
C ALA A 260 4.30 11.40 11.88
N ILE A 261 3.86 10.99 10.69
CA ILE A 261 4.52 11.34 9.42
C ILE A 261 4.43 12.86 9.18
N ALA A 262 3.25 13.45 9.36
CA ALA A 262 3.06 14.88 9.17
C ALA A 262 3.91 15.72 10.14
N ASP A 263 4.00 15.34 11.42
CA ASP A 263 4.82 16.02 12.43
C ASP A 263 6.31 15.99 12.06
N VAL A 264 6.80 14.87 11.53
CA VAL A 264 8.18 14.79 11.01
C VAL A 264 8.35 15.71 9.81
N LEU A 265 7.46 15.63 8.82
CA LEU A 265 7.58 16.45 7.59
C LEU A 265 7.45 17.95 7.86
N ALA A 266 6.63 18.35 8.83
CA ALA A 266 6.48 19.74 9.26
C ALA A 266 7.64 20.24 10.12
N GLY A 267 8.47 19.35 10.66
CA GLY A 267 9.54 19.68 11.58
C GLY A 267 9.08 19.87 13.04
N ASP A 268 7.88 19.43 13.37
CA ASP A 268 7.35 19.44 14.75
C ASP A 268 7.94 18.33 15.60
N CYS A 269 8.36 17.24 14.95
CA CYS A 269 9.04 16.10 15.57
C CYS A 269 10.40 15.86 14.90
N ASN A 270 11.47 15.77 15.70
CA ASN A 270 12.80 15.39 15.23
C ASN A 270 12.88 13.86 15.10
N PRO A 271 13.03 13.28 13.88
CA PRO A 271 13.09 11.84 13.74
C PRO A 271 14.33 11.25 14.38
N SER A 272 14.14 10.23 15.21
CA SER A 272 15.22 9.52 15.92
C SER A 272 15.34 8.04 15.53
N GLY A 273 14.43 7.56 14.67
CA GLY A 273 14.41 6.17 14.21
C GLY A 273 15.69 5.77 13.50
N ARG A 274 16.12 4.53 13.74
CA ARG A 274 17.27 3.91 13.06
C ARG A 274 16.82 2.58 12.48
N LEU A 275 17.27 2.27 11.26
CA LEU A 275 16.89 1.03 10.57
C LEU A 275 17.28 -0.20 11.39
N PRO A 276 16.32 -1.10 11.68
CA PRO A 276 16.57 -2.29 12.49
C PRO A 276 17.16 -3.45 11.69
N VAL A 277 17.33 -3.28 10.38
CA VAL A 277 17.87 -4.28 9.45
C VAL A 277 18.72 -3.61 8.37
N THR A 278 19.53 -4.40 7.69
CA THR A 278 20.28 -3.96 6.51
C THR A 278 19.34 -3.83 5.32
N PHE A 279 19.36 -2.70 4.62
CA PHE A 279 18.68 -2.50 3.34
C PHE A 279 19.68 -2.75 2.21
N TYR A 280 19.42 -3.76 1.39
CA TYR A 280 20.23 -4.10 0.23
C TYR A 280 19.84 -3.23 -0.97
N ALA A 281 20.73 -3.08 -1.94
CA ALA A 281 20.46 -2.28 -3.12
C ALA A 281 19.68 -3.05 -4.20
N SER A 282 19.74 -4.40 -4.17
CA SER A 282 19.11 -5.26 -5.16
C SER A 282 18.91 -6.67 -4.60
N THR A 283 17.94 -7.41 -5.15
CA THR A 283 17.76 -8.85 -4.92
C THR A 283 19.05 -9.63 -5.25
N SER A 284 19.86 -9.17 -6.21
CA SER A 284 21.13 -9.81 -6.57
C SER A 284 22.21 -9.73 -5.47
N ASP A 285 22.03 -8.90 -4.46
CA ASP A 285 22.92 -8.82 -3.29
C ASP A 285 22.66 -9.96 -2.29
N LEU A 286 21.54 -10.64 -2.43
CA LEU A 286 21.15 -11.72 -1.53
C LEU A 286 21.69 -13.06 -2.04
N PRO A 287 22.12 -13.96 -1.13
CA PRO A 287 22.36 -15.36 -1.47
C PRO A 287 21.08 -16.03 -1.96
N ASP A 288 21.23 -17.23 -2.55
CA ASP A 288 20.10 -18.07 -2.94
C ASP A 288 19.10 -18.23 -1.80
N PHE A 289 17.81 -18.26 -2.10
CA PHE A 289 16.75 -18.37 -1.10
C PHE A 289 16.84 -19.65 -0.28
N GLU A 290 17.29 -20.76 -0.88
CA GLU A 290 17.47 -22.06 -0.21
C GLU A 290 18.80 -22.16 0.55
N ASP A 291 19.70 -21.19 0.42
CA ASP A 291 20.94 -21.14 1.20
C ASP A 291 20.68 -20.54 2.58
N TYR A 292 20.69 -21.37 3.62
CA TYR A 292 20.48 -20.98 5.01
C TYR A 292 21.75 -20.59 5.77
N TYR A 293 22.90 -20.60 5.12
CA TYR A 293 24.12 -20.06 5.75
C TYR A 293 24.04 -18.55 5.91
N MET A 294 24.71 -18.04 6.95
CA MET A 294 24.73 -16.61 7.25
C MET A 294 25.76 -15.81 6.44
N ASP A 295 26.56 -16.48 5.64
CA ASP A 295 27.57 -15.85 4.80
C ASP A 295 26.93 -14.80 3.89
N ASN A 296 27.58 -13.64 3.80
CA ASN A 296 27.13 -12.48 3.03
C ASN A 296 25.70 -11.98 3.41
N ARG A 297 25.25 -12.19 4.66
CA ARG A 297 23.96 -11.72 5.16
C ARG A 297 24.12 -10.74 6.31
N THR A 298 23.19 -9.81 6.40
CA THR A 298 23.03 -8.83 7.50
C THR A 298 24.25 -7.93 7.71
N TYR A 299 24.17 -7.02 8.69
CA TYR A 299 25.27 -6.14 9.06
C TYR A 299 26.54 -6.88 9.52
N ARG A 300 26.43 -8.18 9.85
CA ARG A 300 27.55 -8.97 10.37
C ARG A 300 28.46 -9.51 9.28
N TYR A 301 27.90 -9.92 8.15
CA TYR A 301 28.60 -10.74 7.18
C TYR A 301 28.48 -10.23 5.74
N PHE A 302 27.61 -9.24 5.48
CA PHE A 302 27.49 -8.65 4.15
C PHE A 302 28.77 -7.92 3.77
N GLU A 303 29.43 -8.36 2.72
CA GLU A 303 30.69 -7.81 2.23
C GLU A 303 30.50 -6.69 1.20
N GLY A 304 29.29 -6.56 0.65
CA GLY A 304 28.91 -5.51 -0.30
C GLY A 304 28.67 -4.15 0.36
N LYS A 305 28.30 -3.17 -0.45
CA LYS A 305 27.85 -1.87 0.02
C LYS A 305 26.32 -1.89 0.13
N PRO A 306 25.74 -1.90 1.32
CA PRO A 306 24.29 -1.86 1.46
C PRO A 306 23.74 -0.51 0.95
N LEU A 307 22.47 -0.50 0.54
CA LEU A 307 21.75 0.75 0.25
C LEU A 307 21.72 1.62 1.51
N PHE A 308 21.26 1.05 2.61
CA PHE A 308 21.36 1.63 3.95
C PHE A 308 21.83 0.57 4.96
N PRO A 309 22.86 0.85 5.76
CA PRO A 309 23.31 -0.10 6.76
C PRO A 309 22.31 -0.22 7.93
N PHE A 310 22.37 -1.34 8.65
CA PHE A 310 21.75 -1.46 9.96
C PHE A 310 22.11 -0.26 10.84
N GLY A 311 21.12 0.32 11.51
CA GLY A 311 21.31 1.48 12.37
C GLY A 311 21.39 2.82 11.63
N HIS A 312 21.22 2.84 10.29
CA HIS A 312 21.15 4.09 9.55
C HIS A 312 19.87 4.87 9.91
N GLY A 313 20.01 6.18 9.99
CA GLY A 313 18.93 7.13 10.16
C GLY A 313 19.47 8.54 10.31
N LEU A 314 18.70 9.51 9.85
CA LEU A 314 19.01 10.93 9.94
C LEU A 314 17.98 11.61 10.83
N GLY A 315 18.39 12.70 11.46
CA GLY A 315 17.54 13.58 12.25
C GLY A 315 17.77 15.03 11.87
N TYR A 316 17.01 15.93 12.49
CA TYR A 316 17.17 17.39 12.30
C TYR A 316 18.22 18.00 13.23
N SER A 317 18.82 17.17 14.11
CA SER A 317 19.92 17.57 14.97
C SER A 317 21.12 16.68 14.77
N GLU A 318 22.30 17.25 14.93
CA GLU A 318 23.56 16.55 14.87
C GLU A 318 23.99 16.16 16.29
N PHE A 319 24.40 14.89 16.47
CA PHE A 319 24.90 14.37 17.75
C PHE A 319 26.42 14.11 17.62
N SER A 320 27.19 14.61 18.56
CA SER A 320 28.61 14.34 18.65
C SER A 320 28.91 13.38 19.79
N TYR A 321 29.87 12.50 19.56
CA TYR A 321 30.33 11.50 20.52
C TYR A 321 31.72 11.85 20.99
N GLY A 322 31.90 11.93 22.29
CA GLY A 322 33.21 12.11 22.92
C GLY A 322 33.98 10.80 23.09
N ASP A 323 35.16 10.87 23.67
CA ASP A 323 36.00 9.71 23.87
C ASP A 323 35.35 8.67 24.79
N ALA A 324 35.28 7.43 24.28
CA ALA A 324 34.76 6.30 25.03
C ALA A 324 35.76 5.84 26.11
N THR A 325 35.27 5.59 27.31
CA THR A 325 36.08 5.00 28.40
C THR A 325 35.49 3.67 28.85
N ILE A 326 36.35 2.65 29.00
CA ILE A 326 35.98 1.32 29.47
C ILE A 326 36.56 1.09 30.86
N LYS A 327 35.72 0.74 31.81
CA LYS A 327 36.11 0.33 33.17
C LYS A 327 35.76 -1.14 33.38
N PRO A 328 36.76 -2.04 33.50
CA PRO A 328 36.51 -3.43 33.85
C PRO A 328 35.81 -3.54 35.22
N LEU A 329 34.89 -4.47 35.34
CA LEU A 329 34.27 -4.82 36.61
C LEU A 329 34.96 -6.06 37.18
N ALA A 330 35.33 -5.99 38.50
CA ALA A 330 36.19 -6.98 39.16
C ALA A 330 35.42 -8.10 39.91
N ASP A 331 34.12 -8.02 39.99
CA ASP A 331 33.32 -8.75 40.98
C ASP A 331 32.47 -9.90 40.44
N GLY A 332 32.81 -10.47 39.31
CA GLY A 332 32.22 -11.75 38.83
C GLY A 332 30.70 -11.73 38.57
N GLY A 333 30.12 -10.52 38.43
CA GLY A 333 28.73 -10.38 38.00
C GLY A 333 28.54 -10.65 36.52
N GLU A 334 27.30 -10.57 36.02
CA GLU A 334 26.98 -10.76 34.62
C GLU A 334 27.65 -9.73 33.69
N ALA A 335 27.91 -8.52 34.18
CA ALA A 335 28.59 -7.47 33.42
C ALA A 335 30.12 -7.54 33.63
N VAL A 336 30.87 -7.52 32.52
CA VAL A 336 32.36 -7.60 32.55
C VAL A 336 33.04 -6.21 32.53
N ALA A 337 32.34 -5.19 32.06
CA ALA A 337 32.85 -3.82 31.99
C ALA A 337 31.72 -2.80 31.87
N VAL A 338 32.05 -1.55 32.22
CA VAL A 338 31.18 -0.39 31.97
C VAL A 338 31.80 0.46 30.86
N LEU A 339 31.05 0.70 29.82
CA LEU A 339 31.38 1.63 28.74
C LEU A 339 30.71 2.97 29.02
N ASN A 340 31.47 4.06 29.07
CA ASN A 340 30.94 5.42 29.17
C ASN A 340 31.30 6.19 27.90
N VAL A 341 30.31 6.80 27.27
CA VAL A 341 30.46 7.61 26.07
C VAL A 341 29.71 8.93 26.32
N PRO A 342 30.37 10.09 26.28
CA PRO A 342 29.67 11.37 26.25
C PRO A 342 28.95 11.55 24.93
N VAL A 343 27.66 11.91 25.00
CA VAL A 343 26.86 12.24 23.81
C VAL A 343 26.34 13.66 23.97
N THR A 344 26.53 14.49 22.96
CA THR A 344 26.11 15.89 22.95
C THR A 344 25.25 16.16 21.75
N ASN A 345 24.05 16.70 21.96
CA ASN A 345 23.25 17.27 20.88
C ASN A 345 23.86 18.65 20.51
N ALA A 346 24.46 18.73 19.34
CA ALA A 346 25.07 19.95 18.79
C ALA A 346 24.07 20.76 17.93
N GLY A 347 22.88 20.21 17.68
CA GLY A 347 21.81 20.88 16.93
C GLY A 347 20.96 21.80 17.78
N GLN A 348 20.00 22.48 17.13
CA GLN A 348 19.13 23.45 17.81
C GLN A 348 17.79 22.85 18.25
N MET A 349 17.45 21.65 17.74
CA MET A 349 16.21 20.96 18.05
C MET A 349 16.49 19.82 19.04
N ALA A 350 15.65 19.67 20.05
CA ALA A 350 15.68 18.50 20.93
C ALA A 350 15.45 17.23 20.11
N GLY A 351 16.08 16.13 20.49
CA GLY A 351 15.93 14.84 19.81
C GLY A 351 16.64 13.74 20.55
N ASP A 352 16.37 12.52 20.14
CA ASP A 352 17.02 11.32 20.64
C ASP A 352 18.01 10.77 19.61
N ASP A 353 18.99 10.03 20.07
CA ASP A 353 19.89 9.27 19.21
C ASP A 353 20.05 7.83 19.71
N VAL A 354 20.32 6.91 18.81
CA VAL A 354 20.51 5.49 19.11
C VAL A 354 21.99 5.16 19.10
N VAL A 355 22.58 5.08 20.30
CA VAL A 355 23.99 4.70 20.48
C VAL A 355 24.15 3.20 20.28
N GLN A 356 24.99 2.79 19.34
CA GLN A 356 25.25 1.39 19.04
C GLN A 356 26.59 0.94 19.61
N GLY A 357 26.57 -0.11 20.44
CA GLY A 357 27.75 -0.75 20.99
C GLY A 357 27.97 -2.13 20.37
N TYR A 358 29.13 -2.35 19.76
CA TYR A 358 29.48 -3.63 19.14
C TYR A 358 30.58 -4.34 19.94
N VAL A 359 30.35 -5.63 20.24
CA VAL A 359 31.31 -6.49 20.92
C VAL A 359 31.72 -7.63 20.02
N ARG A 360 33.04 -7.82 19.85
CA ARG A 360 33.59 -8.93 19.11
C ARG A 360 34.40 -9.83 20.02
N ASN A 361 34.06 -11.12 20.06
CA ASN A 361 34.92 -12.13 20.67
C ASN A 361 36.07 -12.47 19.69
N ARG A 362 37.31 -12.55 20.22
CA ARG A 362 38.50 -12.88 19.43
C ARG A 362 38.82 -14.37 19.54
#